data_37425cb58ce0cb556c6f83fc36395428
#
_entry.id   37425cb58ce0cb556c6f83fc36395428
#
_cell.length_a   1.000
_cell.length_b   1.000
_cell.length_c   1.000
_cell.angle_alpha   90.00
_cell.angle_beta   90.00
_cell.angle_gamma   90.00
#
_symmetry.space_group_name_H-M   'P 1'
#
loop_
_entity.id
_entity.type
_entity.pdbx_description
1 polymer ?
#
loop_
_entity_poly.entity_id
_entity_poly.type
_entity_poly.pdbx_seq_one_letter_code
_entity_poly.pdbx_strand_id
1 'polypeptide(L)'
;MGCAVLYSECADDGGDDGADYLQHLEYFLPIDFHFTQIKLFKKVTQKSRKSQKLCNFASKILYAMTDNEITYEIRGAIYDVYKTLGPGLLESVYEEALVFELEQRGLKVERQRQVPILYKGNVLKTDLRLDLLVEDQVIVELKSVEEMKKVFSKQLLTYLRLMNKKVGLLVNFNTDNILMSIDRVAN
;
A
#
# COMPACT_ATOMS: atom_id res chain seq x y z
N MET A 1 -24.51 -6.44 6.55
CA MET A 1 -25.04 -7.15 7.75
C MET A 1 -23.96 -7.83 8.61
N GLY A 2 -22.71 -7.90 8.20
CA GLY A 2 -21.62 -8.59 8.95
C GLY A 2 -20.87 -7.75 10.00
N CYS A 3 -20.93 -6.43 9.96
CA CYS A 3 -20.17 -5.56 10.88
C CYS A 3 -20.75 -5.46 12.31
N ALA A 4 -22.06 -5.58 12.46
CA ALA A 4 -22.71 -5.43 13.78
C ALA A 4 -22.46 -6.63 14.72
N VAL A 5 -22.28 -7.83 14.17
CA VAL A 5 -22.12 -9.07 14.96
C VAL A 5 -20.72 -9.15 15.60
N LEU A 6 -19.67 -8.66 14.94
CA LEU A 6 -18.31 -8.69 15.50
C LEU A 6 -18.07 -7.61 16.57
N TYR A 7 -18.87 -6.56 16.60
CA TYR A 7 -18.81 -5.51 17.62
C TYR A 7 -19.45 -5.94 18.96
N SER A 8 -20.46 -6.80 18.93
CA SER A 8 -21.11 -7.30 20.14
C SER A 8 -20.21 -8.24 20.95
N GLU A 9 -19.35 -9.00 20.29
CA GLU A 9 -18.42 -9.92 20.95
C GLU A 9 -17.22 -9.22 21.61
N CYS A 10 -16.87 -8.02 21.16
CA CYS A 10 -15.82 -7.20 21.80
C CYS A 10 -16.33 -6.34 22.97
N ALA A 11 -17.64 -6.15 23.11
CA ALA A 11 -18.25 -5.30 24.15
C ALA A 11 -18.60 -6.06 25.44
N ASP A 12 -18.61 -7.40 25.42
CA ASP A 12 -19.08 -8.23 26.55
C ASP A 12 -18.05 -8.42 27.68
N ASP A 13 -16.85 -7.88 27.57
CA ASP A 13 -15.84 -7.96 28.65
C ASP A 13 -15.90 -6.73 29.61
N GLY A 14 -17.09 -6.41 30.09
CA GLY A 14 -17.29 -5.71 31.37
C GLY A 14 -16.70 -4.30 31.52
N GLY A 15 -17.19 -3.33 30.77
CA GLY A 15 -16.91 -1.91 31.00
C GLY A 15 -17.98 -1.02 30.38
N ASP A 16 -18.68 -0.29 31.23
CA ASP A 16 -19.87 0.54 30.97
C ASP A 16 -19.60 1.76 30.00
N ASP A 17 -18.38 1.91 29.49
CA ASP A 17 -17.95 3.08 28.72
C ASP A 17 -17.97 2.87 27.20
N GLY A 18 -18.31 1.65 26.74
CA GLY A 18 -18.29 1.31 25.30
C GLY A 18 -19.57 1.69 24.54
N ALA A 19 -20.71 1.76 25.23
CA ALA A 19 -22.00 1.97 24.59
C ALA A 19 -22.23 3.43 24.15
N ASP A 20 -21.67 4.40 24.87
CA ASP A 20 -21.84 5.82 24.57
C ASP A 20 -21.03 6.28 23.33
N TYR A 21 -19.95 5.56 23.02
CA TYR A 21 -19.11 5.88 21.85
C TYR A 21 -19.72 5.43 20.51
N LEU A 22 -20.55 4.39 20.53
CA LEU A 22 -21.17 3.85 19.30
C LEU A 22 -22.34 4.72 18.80
N GLN A 23 -23.05 5.42 19.67
CA GLN A 23 -24.14 6.32 19.27
C GLN A 23 -23.66 7.59 18.52
N HIS A 24 -22.40 8.02 18.73
CA HIS A 24 -21.84 9.17 18.04
C HIS A 24 -21.23 8.85 16.68
N LEU A 25 -21.01 7.57 16.32
CA LEU A 25 -20.39 7.16 15.05
C LEU A 25 -21.36 7.14 13.87
N GLU A 26 -22.69 7.13 14.10
CA GLU A 26 -23.69 7.07 13.02
C GLU A 26 -23.91 8.42 12.29
N TYR A 27 -23.37 9.52 12.81
CA TYR A 27 -23.64 10.87 12.28
C TYR A 27 -22.52 11.50 11.44
N PHE A 28 -21.38 10.83 11.27
CA PHE A 28 -20.25 11.37 10.50
C PHE A 28 -19.78 10.43 9.40
N LEU A 29 -20.45 10.43 8.27
CA LEU A 29 -19.96 9.92 6.98
C LEU A 29 -20.11 11.02 5.95
N PRO A 30 -19.02 11.54 5.34
CA PRO A 30 -18.41 11.00 4.15
C PRO A 30 -16.88 11.23 3.98
N ILE A 31 -16.23 10.37 3.24
CA ILE A 31 -14.95 10.48 2.49
C ILE A 31 -13.62 10.55 3.28
N ASP A 32 -13.53 11.16 4.45
CA ASP A 32 -12.30 11.16 5.31
C ASP A 32 -12.25 10.01 6.34
N PHE A 33 -13.05 8.99 6.10
CA PHE A 33 -13.36 7.95 7.10
C PHE A 33 -12.17 7.04 7.43
N HIS A 34 -11.24 6.82 6.49
CA HIS A 34 -10.14 5.86 6.68
C HIS A 34 -9.09 6.30 7.72
N PHE A 35 -8.65 7.54 7.67
CA PHE A 35 -7.56 8.01 8.54
C PHE A 35 -8.01 8.26 9.99
N THR A 36 -9.23 8.71 10.18
CA THR A 36 -9.79 9.02 11.51
C THR A 36 -10.11 7.74 12.29
N GLN A 37 -10.58 6.69 11.63
CA GLN A 37 -10.88 5.39 12.21
C GLN A 37 -9.63 4.68 12.75
N ILE A 38 -8.51 4.71 12.01
CA ILE A 38 -7.25 4.08 12.45
C ILE A 38 -6.72 4.76 13.72
N LYS A 39 -6.80 6.09 13.82
CA LYS A 39 -6.37 6.83 15.02
C LYS A 39 -7.28 6.59 16.23
N LEU A 40 -8.58 6.48 16.01
CA LEU A 40 -9.55 6.20 17.07
C LEU A 40 -9.41 4.76 17.57
N PHE A 41 -9.25 3.79 16.67
CA PHE A 41 -9.09 2.38 17.00
C PHE A 41 -7.81 2.11 17.81
N LYS A 42 -6.69 2.78 17.45
CA LYS A 42 -5.44 2.70 18.21
C LYS A 42 -5.56 3.24 19.64
N LYS A 43 -6.48 4.16 19.89
CA LYS A 43 -6.70 4.76 21.21
C LYS A 43 -7.57 3.88 22.12
N VAL A 44 -8.49 3.09 21.56
CA VAL A 44 -9.43 2.22 22.33
C VAL A 44 -8.77 0.89 22.73
N THR A 45 -7.79 0.38 21.97
CA THR A 45 -7.23 -0.97 22.15
C THR A 45 -6.09 -1.08 23.19
N GLN A 46 -5.82 -0.07 23.99
CA GLN A 46 -4.69 -0.11 24.95
C GLN A 46 -4.90 -0.96 26.22
N LYS A 47 -6.05 -1.60 26.43
CA LYS A 47 -6.40 -2.15 27.74
C LYS A 47 -6.11 -3.63 28.01
N SER A 48 -5.74 -4.46 27.03
CA SER A 48 -5.31 -5.85 27.31
C SER A 48 -4.50 -6.47 26.14
N ARG A 49 -3.42 -7.20 26.46
CA ARG A 49 -2.53 -7.83 25.45
C ARG A 49 -3.21 -8.93 24.62
N LYS A 50 -4.29 -9.53 25.09
CA LYS A 50 -5.01 -10.62 24.40
C LYS A 50 -6.07 -10.09 23.45
N SER A 51 -6.85 -9.10 23.87
CA SER A 51 -7.79 -8.37 23.01
C SER A 51 -7.07 -7.57 21.93
N GLN A 52 -5.88 -7.04 22.22
CA GLN A 52 -5.07 -6.30 21.25
C GLN A 52 -4.59 -7.17 20.06
N LYS A 53 -4.24 -8.45 20.30
CA LYS A 53 -3.90 -9.39 19.22
C LYS A 53 -5.11 -9.75 18.35
N LEU A 54 -6.27 -9.95 18.97
CA LEU A 54 -7.52 -10.23 18.23
C LEU A 54 -8.00 -9.00 17.45
N CYS A 55 -7.98 -7.83 18.05
CA CYS A 55 -8.33 -6.57 17.36
C CYS A 55 -7.36 -6.21 16.25
N ASN A 56 -6.05 -6.43 16.41
CA ASN A 56 -5.08 -6.26 15.35
C ASN A 56 -5.26 -7.28 14.20
N PHE A 57 -5.68 -8.50 14.52
CA PHE A 57 -6.00 -9.52 13.52
C PHE A 57 -7.31 -9.19 12.79
N ALA A 58 -8.34 -8.80 13.52
CA ALA A 58 -9.63 -8.38 12.96
C ALA A 58 -9.51 -7.09 12.14
N SER A 59 -8.73 -6.10 12.60
CA SER A 59 -8.48 -4.89 11.82
C SER A 59 -7.69 -5.19 10.53
N LYS A 60 -6.76 -6.13 10.57
CA LYS A 60 -5.99 -6.54 9.39
C LYS A 60 -6.85 -7.27 8.35
N ILE A 61 -7.90 -7.99 8.79
CA ILE A 61 -8.86 -8.66 7.90
C ILE A 61 -9.95 -7.69 7.41
N LEU A 62 -10.42 -6.78 8.28
CA LEU A 62 -11.49 -5.82 7.98
C LEU A 62 -11.03 -4.62 7.15
N TYR A 63 -9.74 -4.30 7.15
CA TYR A 63 -9.16 -3.14 6.48
C TYR A 63 -8.01 -3.51 5.52
N ALA A 64 -8.07 -4.66 4.88
CA ALA A 64 -7.19 -4.92 3.76
C ALA A 64 -7.56 -3.96 2.63
N MET A 65 -6.70 -2.98 2.36
CA MET A 65 -6.87 -2.07 1.23
C MET A 65 -6.96 -2.87 -0.07
N THR A 66 -7.85 -2.46 -0.94
CA THR A 66 -7.94 -3.01 -2.29
C THR A 66 -6.77 -2.52 -3.15
N ASP A 67 -6.45 -3.25 -4.24
CA ASP A 67 -5.42 -2.83 -5.20
C ASP A 67 -5.68 -1.39 -5.72
N ASN A 68 -6.93 -0.98 -5.85
CA ASN A 68 -7.30 0.37 -6.32
C ASN A 68 -7.02 1.44 -5.26
N GLU A 69 -7.32 1.19 -4.00
CA GLU A 69 -7.02 2.11 -2.91
C GLU A 69 -5.50 2.27 -2.73
N ILE A 70 -4.75 1.17 -2.78
CA ILE A 70 -3.29 1.21 -2.70
C ILE A 70 -2.70 2.00 -3.88
N THR A 71 -3.17 1.74 -5.11
CA THR A 71 -2.69 2.47 -6.30
C THR A 71 -3.05 3.95 -6.25
N TYR A 72 -4.19 4.32 -5.67
CA TYR A 72 -4.57 5.72 -5.45
C TYR A 72 -3.58 6.43 -4.51
N GLU A 73 -3.26 5.82 -3.36
CA GLU A 73 -2.29 6.37 -2.41
C GLU A 73 -0.88 6.47 -3.01
N ILE A 74 -0.44 5.45 -3.75
CA ILE A 74 0.86 5.47 -4.44
C ILE A 74 0.92 6.62 -5.45
N ARG A 75 -0.13 6.84 -6.25
CA ARG A 75 -0.17 7.95 -7.23
C ARG A 75 -0.10 9.31 -6.54
N GLY A 76 -0.78 9.47 -5.40
CA GLY A 76 -0.68 10.66 -4.56
C GLY A 76 0.74 10.89 -4.05
N ALA A 77 1.41 9.85 -3.54
CA ALA A 77 2.79 9.92 -3.07
C ALA A 77 3.77 10.28 -4.21
N ILE A 78 3.62 9.66 -5.39
CA ILE A 78 4.41 10.00 -6.58
C ILE A 78 4.26 11.48 -6.95
N TYR A 79 3.04 12.00 -6.91
CA TYR A 79 2.78 13.40 -7.20
C TYR A 79 3.47 14.34 -6.21
N ASP A 80 3.42 14.04 -4.90
CA ASP A 80 4.04 14.86 -3.86
C ASP A 80 5.58 14.85 -3.96
N VAL A 81 6.16 13.67 -4.21
CA VAL A 81 7.61 13.53 -4.47
C VAL A 81 8.01 14.36 -5.69
N TYR A 82 7.29 14.21 -6.80
CA TYR A 82 7.60 14.94 -8.03
C TYR A 82 7.44 16.46 -7.86
N LYS A 83 6.39 16.90 -7.19
CA LYS A 83 6.14 18.32 -6.90
C LYS A 83 7.27 18.94 -6.07
N THR A 84 7.87 18.15 -5.19
CA THR A 84 8.93 18.61 -4.27
C THR A 84 10.31 18.60 -4.94
N LEU A 85 10.63 17.53 -5.66
CA LEU A 85 11.98 17.29 -6.20
C LEU A 85 12.14 17.67 -7.68
N GLY A 86 11.04 17.68 -8.45
CA GLY A 86 11.09 17.89 -9.89
C GLY A 86 11.70 16.71 -10.65
N PRO A 87 11.88 16.83 -11.99
CA PRO A 87 12.55 15.84 -12.82
C PRO A 87 14.08 15.96 -12.76
N GLY A 88 14.81 14.95 -13.28
CA GLY A 88 16.24 15.00 -13.55
C GLY A 88 17.16 14.43 -12.47
N LEU A 89 16.60 13.82 -11.41
CA LEU A 89 17.38 13.10 -10.41
C LEU A 89 17.52 11.61 -10.78
N LEU A 90 18.41 10.92 -10.08
CA LEU A 90 18.61 9.47 -10.23
C LEU A 90 17.41 8.69 -9.71
N GLU A 91 17.13 7.51 -10.27
CA GLU A 91 16.06 6.60 -9.81
C GLU A 91 16.14 6.31 -8.31
N SER A 92 17.36 6.10 -7.78
CA SER A 92 17.57 5.81 -6.36
C SER A 92 17.11 6.93 -5.41
N VAL A 93 17.17 8.19 -5.86
CA VAL A 93 16.70 9.35 -5.09
C VAL A 93 15.16 9.34 -5.02
N TYR A 94 14.51 9.10 -6.15
CA TYR A 94 13.05 8.99 -6.20
C TYR A 94 12.55 7.78 -5.42
N GLU A 95 13.26 6.64 -5.48
CA GLU A 95 12.94 5.45 -4.68
C GLU A 95 12.95 5.78 -3.19
N GLU A 96 14.00 6.42 -2.68
CA GLU A 96 14.13 6.81 -1.27
C GLU A 96 13.01 7.76 -0.84
N ALA A 97 12.77 8.81 -1.64
CA ALA A 97 11.73 9.79 -1.36
C ALA A 97 10.32 9.17 -1.39
N LEU A 98 10.05 8.28 -2.35
CA LEU A 98 8.77 7.61 -2.48
C LEU A 98 8.51 6.65 -1.32
N VAL A 99 9.53 5.91 -0.87
CA VAL A 99 9.42 5.05 0.32
C VAL A 99 9.05 5.88 1.54
N PHE A 100 9.77 6.98 1.77
CA PHE A 100 9.48 7.88 2.89
C PHE A 100 8.03 8.39 2.85
N GLU A 101 7.58 8.85 1.69
CA GLU A 101 6.22 9.38 1.51
C GLU A 101 5.14 8.31 1.73
N LEU A 102 5.36 7.09 1.22
CA LEU A 102 4.43 5.97 1.40
C LEU A 102 4.35 5.52 2.87
N GLU A 103 5.48 5.46 3.57
CA GLU A 103 5.51 5.14 5.00
C GLU A 103 4.82 6.21 5.85
N GLN A 104 4.96 7.51 5.51
CA GLN A 104 4.22 8.59 6.16
C GLN A 104 2.70 8.44 5.98
N ARG A 105 2.25 7.87 4.86
CA ARG A 105 0.85 7.51 4.59
C ARG A 105 0.41 6.23 5.30
N GLY A 106 1.33 5.57 6.02
CA GLY A 106 1.08 4.37 6.82
C GLY A 106 1.04 3.09 6.01
N LEU A 107 1.56 3.10 4.78
CA LEU A 107 1.67 1.93 3.92
C LEU A 107 2.95 1.15 4.23
N LYS A 108 2.86 -0.18 4.17
CA LYS A 108 4.01 -1.05 4.27
C LYS A 108 4.74 -1.10 2.93
N VAL A 109 6.03 -0.82 2.91
CA VAL A 109 6.86 -0.83 1.71
C VAL A 109 8.04 -1.79 1.88
N GLU A 110 8.26 -2.64 0.88
CA GLU A 110 9.46 -3.47 0.77
C GLU A 110 10.26 -2.99 -0.44
N ARG A 111 11.55 -2.66 -0.22
CA ARG A 111 12.47 -2.17 -1.25
C ARG A 111 13.31 -3.30 -1.80
N GLN A 112 13.66 -3.23 -3.08
CA GLN A 112 14.65 -4.10 -3.75
C GLN A 112 14.42 -5.58 -3.44
N ARG A 113 13.12 -5.98 -3.41
CA ARG A 113 12.76 -7.35 -3.09
C ARG A 113 13.19 -8.28 -4.20
N GLN A 114 13.88 -9.36 -3.83
CA GLN A 114 14.34 -10.39 -4.76
C GLN A 114 13.15 -11.12 -5.39
N VAL A 115 13.20 -11.29 -6.72
CA VAL A 115 12.18 -12.01 -7.49
C VAL A 115 12.72 -13.42 -7.79
N PRO A 116 12.16 -14.47 -7.17
CA PRO A 116 12.60 -15.83 -7.42
C PRO A 116 12.20 -16.28 -8.83
N ILE A 117 13.14 -16.82 -9.57
CA ILE A 117 12.86 -17.43 -10.89
C ILE A 117 12.92 -18.94 -10.75
N LEU A 118 11.79 -19.60 -11.01
CA LEU A 118 11.70 -21.05 -11.08
C LEU A 118 11.81 -21.51 -12.53
N TYR A 119 12.84 -22.32 -12.85
CA TYR A 119 13.01 -22.90 -14.17
C TYR A 119 13.14 -24.43 -14.08
N LYS A 120 12.21 -25.14 -14.69
CA LYS A 120 12.15 -26.62 -14.68
C LYS A 120 12.32 -27.24 -13.26
N GLY A 121 11.64 -26.63 -12.27
CA GLY A 121 11.68 -27.08 -10.87
C GLY A 121 12.88 -26.58 -10.06
N ASN A 122 13.83 -25.88 -10.65
CA ASN A 122 15.00 -25.35 -9.97
C ASN A 122 14.87 -23.83 -9.78
N VAL A 123 15.20 -23.33 -8.59
CA VAL A 123 15.31 -21.89 -8.32
C VAL A 123 16.63 -21.40 -8.89
N LEU A 124 16.56 -20.48 -9.84
CA LEU A 124 17.75 -19.89 -10.44
C LEU A 124 18.40 -18.88 -9.46
N LYS A 125 19.71 -18.88 -9.40
CA LYS A 125 20.49 -17.86 -8.69
C LYS A 125 20.58 -16.61 -9.57
N THR A 126 19.66 -15.67 -9.35
CA THR A 126 19.58 -14.41 -10.07
C THR A 126 19.47 -13.26 -9.09
N ASP A 127 19.98 -12.09 -9.46
CA ASP A 127 19.84 -10.84 -8.69
C ASP A 127 18.67 -9.99 -9.19
N LEU A 128 17.65 -10.63 -9.79
CA LEU A 128 16.47 -9.93 -10.25
C LEU A 128 15.72 -9.35 -9.04
N ARG A 129 15.51 -8.04 -9.04
CA ARG A 129 14.85 -7.31 -7.97
C ARG A 129 13.80 -6.38 -8.55
N LEU A 130 12.70 -6.25 -7.85
CA LEU A 130 11.73 -5.18 -8.11
C LEU A 130 12.07 -3.98 -7.22
N ASP A 131 11.75 -2.77 -7.67
CA ASP A 131 12.08 -1.56 -6.93
C ASP A 131 11.28 -1.48 -5.62
N LEU A 132 9.94 -1.44 -5.68
CA LEU A 132 9.09 -1.38 -4.50
C LEU A 132 7.94 -2.40 -4.58
N LEU A 133 7.60 -2.98 -3.43
CA LEU A 133 6.38 -3.74 -3.21
C LEU A 133 5.60 -3.10 -2.06
N VAL A 134 4.40 -2.60 -2.37
CA VAL A 134 3.54 -1.88 -1.43
C VAL A 134 2.41 -2.78 -0.96
N GLU A 135 2.19 -2.87 0.37
CA GLU A 135 1.19 -3.69 1.05
C GLU A 135 1.22 -5.18 0.66
N ASP A 136 2.36 -5.67 0.21
CA ASP A 136 2.50 -7.02 -0.40
C ASP A 136 1.52 -7.27 -1.57
N GLN A 137 1.03 -6.22 -2.24
CA GLN A 137 0.01 -6.29 -3.29
C GLN A 137 0.42 -5.62 -4.58
N VAL A 138 0.91 -4.36 -4.53
CA VAL A 138 1.20 -3.56 -5.71
C VAL A 138 2.71 -3.41 -5.91
N ILE A 139 3.19 -3.78 -7.09
CA ILE A 139 4.58 -3.55 -7.50
C ILE A 139 4.70 -2.16 -8.10
N VAL A 140 5.72 -1.40 -7.72
CA VAL A 140 6.05 -0.11 -8.34
C VAL A 140 7.45 -0.21 -8.93
N GLU A 141 7.55 0.08 -10.21
CA GLU A 141 8.80 0.13 -10.97
C GLU A 141 9.08 1.59 -11.32
N LEU A 142 10.26 2.08 -10.93
CA LEU A 142 10.67 3.47 -11.08
C LEU A 142 11.60 3.62 -12.27
N LYS A 143 11.44 4.71 -12.99
CA LYS A 143 12.33 5.11 -14.06
C LYS A 143 12.62 6.61 -14.00
N SER A 144 13.83 6.97 -14.44
CA SER A 144 14.27 8.36 -14.65
C SER A 144 14.98 8.45 -15.98
N VAL A 145 14.25 8.25 -17.08
CA VAL A 145 14.77 8.13 -18.44
C VAL A 145 14.12 9.15 -19.37
N GLU A 146 14.85 9.55 -20.42
CA GLU A 146 14.31 10.47 -21.43
C GLU A 146 13.17 9.85 -22.24
N GLU A 147 13.24 8.55 -22.53
CA GLU A 147 12.26 7.85 -23.33
C GLU A 147 11.80 6.54 -22.67
N MET A 148 10.49 6.40 -22.50
CA MET A 148 9.88 5.18 -22.00
C MET A 148 9.79 4.10 -23.09
N LYS A 149 10.49 2.99 -22.85
CA LYS A 149 10.51 1.84 -23.78
C LYS A 149 9.47 0.80 -23.41
N LYS A 150 8.84 0.19 -24.42
CA LYS A 150 7.85 -0.91 -24.22
C LYS A 150 8.39 -2.11 -23.41
N VAL A 151 9.71 -2.27 -23.33
CA VAL A 151 10.33 -3.33 -22.54
C VAL A 151 10.07 -3.16 -21.03
N PHE A 152 9.96 -1.93 -20.53
CA PHE A 152 9.72 -1.69 -19.09
C PHE A 152 8.36 -2.20 -18.64
N SER A 153 7.30 -1.96 -19.43
CA SER A 153 5.98 -2.52 -19.13
C SER A 153 5.96 -4.07 -19.21
N LYS A 154 6.73 -4.65 -20.16
CA LYS A 154 6.89 -6.11 -20.25
C LYS A 154 7.65 -6.66 -19.05
N GLN A 155 8.66 -5.97 -18.56
CA GLN A 155 9.42 -6.32 -17.37
C GLN A 155 8.50 -6.34 -16.14
N LEU A 156 7.75 -5.26 -15.91
CA LEU A 156 6.79 -5.19 -14.81
C LEU A 156 5.74 -6.30 -14.89
N LEU A 157 5.18 -6.58 -16.08
CA LEU A 157 4.25 -7.70 -16.26
C LEU A 157 4.89 -9.05 -15.90
N THR A 158 6.17 -9.24 -16.21
CA THR A 158 6.92 -10.44 -15.83
C THR A 158 7.05 -10.54 -14.32
N TYR A 159 7.37 -9.44 -13.63
CA TYR A 159 7.43 -9.41 -12.17
C TYR A 159 6.09 -9.74 -11.52
N LEU A 160 5.00 -9.17 -12.04
CA LEU A 160 3.64 -9.47 -11.56
C LEU A 160 3.34 -10.97 -11.64
N ARG A 161 3.70 -11.63 -12.75
CA ARG A 161 3.52 -13.07 -12.94
C ARG A 161 4.37 -13.90 -11.99
N LEU A 162 5.66 -13.59 -11.89
CA LEU A 162 6.59 -14.33 -11.02
C LEU A 162 6.23 -14.20 -9.54
N MET A 163 5.75 -13.03 -9.12
CA MET A 163 5.36 -12.73 -7.74
C MET A 163 3.89 -13.03 -7.44
N ASN A 164 3.13 -13.51 -8.43
CA ASN A 164 1.67 -13.74 -8.34
C ASN A 164 0.91 -12.51 -7.82
N LYS A 165 1.25 -11.33 -8.37
CA LYS A 165 0.59 -10.06 -8.06
C LYS A 165 -0.29 -9.63 -9.23
N LYS A 166 -1.37 -8.90 -8.93
CA LYS A 166 -2.38 -8.52 -9.94
C LYS A 166 -2.06 -7.20 -10.62
N VAL A 167 -1.47 -6.26 -9.90
CA VAL A 167 -1.33 -4.87 -10.34
C VAL A 167 0.07 -4.34 -10.04
N GLY A 168 0.60 -3.57 -11.00
CA GLY A 168 1.79 -2.77 -10.80
C GLY A 168 1.66 -1.39 -11.44
N LEU A 169 2.49 -0.48 -10.98
CA LEU A 169 2.65 0.86 -11.53
C LEU A 169 4.07 1.00 -12.07
N LEU A 170 4.17 1.49 -13.30
CA LEU A 170 5.43 1.90 -13.92
C LEU A 170 5.42 3.42 -13.98
N VAL A 171 6.40 4.09 -13.39
CA VAL A 171 6.47 5.54 -13.33
C VAL A 171 7.79 6.05 -13.85
N ASN A 172 7.76 7.09 -14.70
CA ASN A 172 8.94 7.82 -15.11
C ASN A 172 8.95 9.21 -14.48
N PHE A 173 9.94 9.49 -13.65
CA PHE A 173 10.10 10.79 -13.00
C PHE A 173 10.77 11.84 -13.91
N ASN A 174 11.45 11.43 -14.98
CA ASN A 174 12.04 12.36 -15.94
C ASN A 174 11.01 12.76 -17.01
N THR A 175 10.07 13.61 -16.62
CA THR A 175 8.91 14.04 -17.43
C THR A 175 8.48 15.44 -17.06
N ASP A 176 7.77 16.13 -17.97
CA ASP A 176 7.13 17.41 -17.66
C ASP A 176 5.75 17.26 -17.01
N ASN A 177 5.15 16.06 -17.10
CA ASN A 177 3.82 15.79 -16.52
C ASN A 177 3.78 14.38 -15.91
N ILE A 178 4.00 14.33 -14.60
CA ILE A 178 4.05 13.08 -13.85
C ILE A 178 2.75 12.27 -13.92
N LEU A 179 1.60 12.92 -13.95
CA LEU A 179 0.30 12.23 -13.96
C LEU A 179 0.08 11.43 -15.24
N MET A 180 0.69 11.87 -16.36
CA MET A 180 0.64 11.18 -17.65
C MET A 180 1.76 10.14 -17.81
N SER A 181 2.67 10.07 -16.87
CA SER A 181 3.84 9.18 -16.87
C SER A 181 3.75 8.05 -15.87
N ILE A 182 2.54 7.75 -15.40
CA ILE A 182 2.23 6.62 -14.52
C ILE A 182 1.36 5.63 -15.28
N ASP A 183 1.97 4.54 -15.72
CA ASP A 183 1.28 3.44 -16.40
C ASP A 183 0.85 2.37 -15.39
N ARG A 184 -0.43 1.97 -15.47
CA ARG A 184 -0.95 0.84 -14.69
C ARG A 184 -0.90 -0.43 -15.52
N VAL A 185 -0.15 -1.42 -15.02
CA VAL A 185 -0.03 -2.74 -15.63
C VAL A 185 -0.82 -3.75 -14.80
N ALA A 186 -1.62 -4.58 -15.45
CA ALA A 186 -2.40 -5.66 -14.82
C ALA A 186 -2.00 -7.02 -15.40
N ASN A 187 -1.99 -8.03 -14.52
CA ASN A 187 -1.73 -9.43 -14.87
C ASN A 187 -3.02 -10.23 -14.84
#